data_01d4aaf299f7aba67e4fed6805df4180
#
_entry.id   01d4aaf299f7aba67e4fed6805df4180
#
_cell.length_a   1.000
_cell.length_b   1.000
_cell.length_c   1.000
_cell.angle_alpha   90.00
_cell.angle_beta   90.00
_cell.angle_gamma   90.00
#
_symmetry.space_group_name_H-M   'P 1'
#
loop_
_entity.id
_entity.type
_entity.pdbx_description
1 polymer ?
#
loop_
_entity_poly.entity_id
_entity_poly.type
_entity_poly.pdbx_seq_one_letter_code
_entity_poly.pdbx_strand_id
1 'polypeptide(L)'
;PGHIFPLIAKDGGVLVRTGHTEGSVDLCKLAGLAPAAVICEIIKDDGKMARMDDLEIFSKEHDMAIVYISDIVEYRLANEKLIKRVKEEECKLRDIKVEKITYTDHLDRTHTVIQFYKAHETANVKFHNIGSDIGLVLDDKRFNALNNSIDYLKTNGGTLIFLDTKVISHEQAKEFGVGAQILKDLGIRNINLLTTNKDTEFVGLAGFGLDVVEKIEIV
;
A
#
# COMPACT_ATOMS: atom_id res chain seq x y z
N PRO A 1 31.17 17.91 -25.35
CA PRO A 1 30.43 18.65 -24.35
C PRO A 1 29.06 18.02 -24.23
N GLY A 2 28.74 17.50 -23.07
CA GLY A 2 27.46 16.92 -22.73
C GLY A 2 26.79 17.72 -21.61
N HIS A 3 25.48 17.56 -21.47
CA HIS A 3 24.71 18.18 -20.40
C HIS A 3 24.14 17.06 -19.53
N ILE A 4 24.37 17.15 -18.22
CA ILE A 4 23.72 16.31 -17.23
C ILE A 4 22.63 17.15 -16.57
N PHE A 5 21.38 16.72 -16.70
CA PHE A 5 20.26 17.40 -16.07
C PHE A 5 20.04 16.83 -14.66
N PRO A 6 20.11 17.66 -13.61
CA PRO A 6 19.79 17.21 -12.28
C PRO A 6 18.28 16.92 -12.18
N LEU A 7 17.94 15.72 -11.68
CA LEU A 7 16.59 15.31 -11.37
C LEU A 7 16.45 15.16 -9.86
N ILE A 8 15.33 15.59 -9.32
CA ILE A 8 15.04 15.47 -7.88
C ILE A 8 14.04 14.32 -7.70
N ALA A 9 14.47 13.27 -6.99
CA ALA A 9 13.59 12.19 -6.57
C ALA A 9 12.56 12.70 -5.57
N LYS A 10 11.34 12.16 -5.64
CA LYS A 10 10.30 12.45 -4.65
C LYS A 10 10.68 11.89 -3.29
N ASP A 11 10.41 12.67 -2.23
CA ASP A 11 10.50 12.16 -0.87
C ASP A 11 9.58 10.94 -0.71
N GLY A 12 10.08 9.89 -0.03
CA GLY A 12 9.42 8.58 0.02
C GLY A 12 9.78 7.62 -1.13
N GLY A 13 10.52 8.09 -2.16
CA GLY A 13 11.09 7.25 -3.22
C GLY A 13 10.04 6.50 -4.04
N VAL A 14 10.34 5.22 -4.39
CA VAL A 14 9.44 4.38 -5.21
C VAL A 14 8.08 4.14 -4.56
N LEU A 15 7.95 4.32 -3.26
CA LEU A 15 6.67 4.21 -2.56
C LEU A 15 5.72 5.39 -2.84
N VAL A 16 6.25 6.50 -3.33
CA VAL A 16 5.48 7.69 -3.74
C VAL A 16 5.36 7.76 -5.25
N ARG A 17 6.45 7.52 -5.96
CA ARG A 17 6.49 7.53 -7.43
C ARG A 17 7.32 6.36 -7.94
N THR A 18 6.70 5.46 -8.69
CA THR A 18 7.36 4.29 -9.31
C THR A 18 8.19 4.67 -10.53
N GLY A 19 9.12 5.61 -10.36
CA GLY A 19 10.00 6.11 -11.41
C GLY A 19 11.44 5.60 -11.27
N HIS A 20 12.19 5.59 -12.38
CA HIS A 20 13.60 5.18 -12.37
C HIS A 20 14.48 6.14 -11.54
N THR A 21 14.12 7.43 -11.48
CA THR A 21 14.78 8.42 -10.63
C THR A 21 14.68 8.02 -9.16
N GLU A 22 13.48 7.69 -8.69
CA GLU A 22 13.22 7.24 -7.33
C GLU A 22 13.87 5.88 -7.08
N GLY A 23 13.75 4.94 -8.02
CA GLY A 23 14.34 3.60 -7.90
C GLY A 23 15.85 3.62 -7.75
N SER A 24 16.54 4.44 -8.53
CA SER A 24 17.99 4.56 -8.45
C SER A 24 18.46 5.16 -7.12
N VAL A 25 17.77 6.18 -6.62
CA VAL A 25 18.08 6.79 -5.31
C VAL A 25 17.78 5.81 -4.17
N ASP A 26 16.69 5.07 -4.25
CA ASP A 26 16.32 4.06 -3.25
C ASP A 26 17.33 2.91 -3.21
N LEU A 27 17.79 2.43 -4.36
CA LEU A 27 18.86 1.42 -4.42
C LEU A 27 20.14 1.92 -3.73
N CYS A 28 20.53 3.18 -3.96
CA CYS A 28 21.67 3.77 -3.24
C CYS A 28 21.46 3.79 -1.73
N LYS A 29 20.26 4.19 -1.26
CA LYS A 29 19.93 4.19 0.17
C LYS A 29 19.95 2.77 0.75
N LEU A 30 19.37 1.80 0.06
CA LEU A 30 19.34 0.39 0.50
C LEU A 30 20.74 -0.22 0.55
N ALA A 31 21.63 0.22 -0.32
CA ALA A 31 23.05 -0.17 -0.30
C ALA A 31 23.89 0.59 0.74
N GLY A 32 23.31 1.50 1.52
CA GLY A 32 24.04 2.33 2.50
C GLY A 32 24.92 3.40 1.87
N LEU A 33 24.67 3.77 0.62
CA LEU A 33 25.40 4.78 -0.13
C LEU A 33 24.72 6.16 -0.05
N ALA A 34 25.43 7.19 -0.52
CA ALA A 34 24.85 8.52 -0.70
C ALA A 34 23.61 8.44 -1.62
N PRO A 35 22.50 9.16 -1.30
CA PRO A 35 21.25 9.06 -2.05
C PRO A 35 21.30 9.84 -3.37
N ALA A 36 22.25 9.49 -4.22
CA ALA A 36 22.47 10.09 -5.52
C ALA A 36 22.95 9.03 -6.52
N ALA A 37 22.43 9.08 -7.73
CA ALA A 37 22.76 8.15 -8.80
C ALA A 37 22.86 8.86 -10.14
N VAL A 38 23.63 8.29 -11.06
CA VAL A 38 23.60 8.65 -12.48
C VAL A 38 22.78 7.58 -13.20
N ILE A 39 21.84 8.02 -14.02
CA ILE A 39 21.01 7.13 -14.84
C ILE A 39 21.23 7.43 -16.31
N CYS A 40 21.21 6.39 -17.13
CA CYS A 40 21.34 6.46 -18.57
C CYS A 40 20.41 5.45 -19.22
N GLU A 41 19.69 5.87 -20.25
CA GLU A 41 18.82 5.00 -21.01
C GLU A 41 19.64 4.14 -21.98
N ILE A 42 19.28 2.86 -22.13
CA ILE A 42 19.93 1.93 -23.04
C ILE A 42 19.26 2.03 -24.40
N ILE A 43 20.03 2.40 -25.40
CA ILE A 43 19.60 2.56 -26.79
C ILE A 43 20.21 1.42 -27.62
N LYS A 44 19.38 0.82 -28.51
CA LYS A 44 19.83 -0.21 -29.46
C LYS A 44 20.58 0.39 -30.63
N ASP A 45 21.28 -0.45 -31.39
CA ASP A 45 22.03 -0.02 -32.59
C ASP A 45 21.15 0.64 -33.66
N ASP A 46 19.85 0.28 -33.68
CA ASP A 46 18.88 0.91 -34.59
C ASP A 46 18.36 2.27 -34.11
N GLY A 47 18.89 2.78 -32.99
CA GLY A 47 18.52 4.05 -32.39
C GLY A 47 17.25 4.03 -31.57
N LYS A 48 16.58 2.89 -31.41
CA LYS A 48 15.39 2.75 -30.57
C LYS A 48 15.77 2.43 -29.13
N MET A 49 14.87 2.76 -28.21
CA MET A 49 15.02 2.39 -26.81
C MET A 49 14.96 0.86 -26.65
N ALA A 50 15.90 0.30 -25.89
CA ALA A 50 15.89 -1.11 -25.53
C ALA A 50 14.61 -1.44 -24.71
N ARG A 51 14.05 -2.62 -24.96
CA ARG A 51 12.90 -3.17 -24.23
C ARG A 51 13.34 -4.44 -23.50
N MET A 52 12.44 -5.07 -22.75
CA MET A 52 12.79 -6.16 -21.84
C MET A 52 13.63 -7.27 -22.51
N ASP A 53 13.21 -7.74 -23.68
CA ASP A 53 13.94 -8.79 -24.41
C ASP A 53 15.37 -8.36 -24.78
N ASP A 54 15.54 -7.09 -25.18
CA ASP A 54 16.84 -6.50 -25.47
C ASP A 54 17.69 -6.35 -24.20
N LEU A 55 17.06 -5.95 -23.09
CA LEU A 55 17.72 -5.74 -21.81
C LEU A 55 18.19 -7.04 -21.16
N GLU A 56 17.46 -8.15 -21.34
CA GLU A 56 17.89 -9.47 -20.88
C GLU A 56 19.14 -9.96 -21.61
N ILE A 57 19.24 -9.68 -22.89
CA ILE A 57 20.43 -9.98 -23.69
C ILE A 57 21.61 -9.11 -23.22
N PHE A 58 21.37 -7.80 -23.12
CA PHE A 58 22.38 -6.84 -22.67
C PHE A 58 22.93 -7.17 -21.27
N SER A 59 22.03 -7.51 -20.34
CA SER A 59 22.38 -7.94 -18.99
C SER A 59 23.34 -9.12 -18.97
N LYS A 60 23.08 -10.15 -19.80
CA LYS A 60 23.93 -11.35 -19.91
C LYS A 60 25.28 -11.04 -20.55
N GLU A 61 25.29 -10.20 -21.58
CA GLU A 61 26.52 -9.85 -22.32
C GLU A 61 27.47 -9.01 -21.46
N HIS A 62 26.92 -8.16 -20.56
CA HIS A 62 27.69 -7.24 -19.74
C HIS A 62 27.79 -7.64 -18.27
N ASP A 63 27.30 -8.85 -17.90
CA ASP A 63 27.23 -9.34 -16.51
C ASP A 63 26.61 -8.34 -15.55
N MET A 64 25.48 -7.76 -15.95
CA MET A 64 24.72 -6.76 -15.18
C MET A 64 23.45 -7.34 -14.61
N ALA A 65 23.13 -7.02 -13.37
CA ALA A 65 21.86 -7.40 -12.75
C ALA A 65 20.69 -6.56 -13.30
N ILE A 66 19.52 -7.17 -13.44
CA ILE A 66 18.26 -6.49 -13.71
C ILE A 66 17.47 -6.41 -12.40
N VAL A 67 16.95 -5.22 -12.10
CA VAL A 67 16.08 -4.95 -10.95
C VAL A 67 14.83 -4.25 -11.45
N TYR A 68 13.66 -4.76 -11.09
CA TYR A 68 12.40 -4.11 -11.40
C TYR A 68 12.03 -3.12 -10.30
N ILE A 69 11.39 -2.01 -10.69
CA ILE A 69 10.87 -1.03 -9.71
C ILE A 69 9.86 -1.68 -8.75
N SER A 70 9.06 -2.63 -9.26
CA SER A 70 8.14 -3.44 -8.43
C SER A 70 8.84 -4.18 -7.30
N ASP A 71 10.01 -4.75 -7.57
CA ASP A 71 10.76 -5.52 -6.58
C ASP A 71 11.32 -4.61 -5.48
N ILE A 72 11.74 -3.38 -5.85
CA ILE A 72 12.17 -2.38 -4.87
C ILE A 72 10.99 -1.95 -3.99
N VAL A 73 9.82 -1.74 -4.58
CA VAL A 73 8.58 -1.42 -3.85
C VAL A 73 8.26 -2.55 -2.86
N GLU A 74 8.22 -3.79 -3.32
CA GLU A 74 7.92 -4.96 -2.48
C GLU A 74 8.94 -5.11 -1.34
N TYR A 75 10.22 -5.01 -1.65
CA TYR A 75 11.29 -5.08 -0.65
C TYR A 75 11.15 -4.00 0.42
N ARG A 76 10.92 -2.74 0.04
CA ARG A 76 10.75 -1.62 0.97
C ARG A 76 9.50 -1.80 1.83
N LEU A 77 8.37 -2.18 1.23
CA LEU A 77 7.14 -2.46 1.95
C LEU A 77 7.28 -3.58 2.98
N ALA A 78 8.06 -4.63 2.65
CA ALA A 78 8.29 -5.77 3.54
C ALA A 78 9.27 -5.46 4.69
N ASN A 79 10.28 -4.62 4.45
CA ASN A 79 11.41 -4.42 5.35
C ASN A 79 11.41 -3.08 6.10
N GLU A 80 10.69 -2.06 5.61
CA GLU A 80 10.60 -0.76 6.28
C GLU A 80 9.33 -0.65 7.12
N LYS A 81 9.46 -0.06 8.32
CA LYS A 81 8.30 0.29 9.14
C LYS A 81 7.76 1.65 8.70
N LEU A 82 6.74 1.61 7.84
CA LEU A 82 6.16 2.81 7.23
C LEU A 82 5.05 3.45 8.06
N ILE A 83 4.68 2.85 9.18
CA ILE A 83 3.60 3.31 10.05
C ILE A 83 4.08 3.50 11.48
N LYS A 84 3.44 4.42 12.18
CA LYS A 84 3.63 4.66 13.59
C LYS A 84 2.24 4.75 14.27
N ARG A 85 2.02 3.93 15.32
CA ARG A 85 0.86 4.06 16.19
C ARG A 85 1.03 5.34 17.01
N VAL A 86 0.05 6.25 16.94
CA VAL A 86 0.11 7.57 17.56
C VAL A 86 -0.77 7.64 18.80
N LYS A 87 -1.98 7.06 18.71
CA LYS A 87 -2.98 7.15 19.77
C LYS A 87 -3.86 5.91 19.77
N GLU A 88 -4.29 5.53 20.96
CA GLU A 88 -5.24 4.45 21.21
C GLU A 88 -6.22 4.94 22.26
N GLU A 89 -7.52 4.81 22.02
CA GLU A 89 -8.56 5.31 22.88
C GLU A 89 -9.85 4.50 22.72
N GLU A 90 -10.54 4.26 23.86
CA GLU A 90 -11.91 3.76 23.79
C GLU A 90 -12.86 4.88 23.36
N CYS A 91 -13.75 4.56 22.43
CA CYS A 91 -14.81 5.46 22.00
C CYS A 91 -16.12 4.72 21.75
N LYS A 92 -17.16 5.46 21.42
CA LYS A 92 -18.42 4.89 20.97
C LYS A 92 -18.60 5.12 19.48
N LEU A 93 -18.88 4.05 18.74
CA LEU A 93 -19.36 4.12 17.37
C LEU A 93 -20.84 3.74 17.39
N ARG A 94 -21.72 4.69 17.08
CA ARG A 94 -23.16 4.54 17.34
C ARG A 94 -23.34 4.19 18.83
N ASP A 95 -23.95 3.08 19.18
CA ASP A 95 -24.24 2.71 20.59
C ASP A 95 -23.28 1.67 21.17
N ILE A 96 -22.22 1.31 20.45
CA ILE A 96 -21.28 0.27 20.90
C ILE A 96 -19.92 0.86 21.28
N LYS A 97 -19.30 0.28 22.29
CA LYS A 97 -17.91 0.54 22.63
C LYS A 97 -17.01 -0.10 21.59
N VAL A 98 -16.07 0.66 21.12
CA VAL A 98 -15.01 0.24 20.18
C VAL A 98 -13.69 0.84 20.60
N GLU A 99 -12.61 0.24 20.15
CA GLU A 99 -11.28 0.81 20.27
C GLU A 99 -10.94 1.55 18.98
N LYS A 100 -10.51 2.80 19.13
CA LYS A 100 -10.02 3.63 18.03
C LYS A 100 -8.52 3.79 18.14
N ILE A 101 -7.81 3.37 17.10
CA ILE A 101 -6.36 3.48 17.02
C ILE A 101 -6.01 4.40 15.85
N THR A 102 -5.13 5.35 16.10
CA THR A 102 -4.66 6.30 15.10
C THR A 102 -3.23 5.97 14.73
N TYR A 103 -2.96 5.87 13.44
CA TYR A 103 -1.64 5.69 12.85
C TYR A 103 -1.27 6.88 11.98
N THR A 104 0.02 7.19 11.91
CA THR A 104 0.59 8.03 10.85
C THR A 104 1.50 7.17 9.98
N ASP A 105 1.54 7.46 8.69
CA ASP A 105 2.47 6.82 7.77
C ASP A 105 3.69 7.69 7.46
N HIS A 106 4.58 7.19 6.62
CA HIS A 106 5.81 7.85 6.19
C HIS A 106 5.59 9.13 5.34
N LEU A 107 4.35 9.44 4.97
CA LEU A 107 3.93 10.65 4.26
C LEU A 107 3.13 11.60 5.17
N ASP A 108 3.19 11.40 6.50
CA ASP A 108 2.42 12.14 7.50
C ASP A 108 0.89 12.07 7.29
N ARG A 109 0.41 11.03 6.59
CA ARG A 109 -1.03 10.79 6.44
C ARG A 109 -1.56 10.09 7.68
N THR A 110 -2.78 10.41 8.05
CA THR A 110 -3.43 9.84 9.24
C THR A 110 -4.41 8.75 8.86
N HIS A 111 -4.20 7.56 9.39
CA HIS A 111 -5.09 6.42 9.23
C HIS A 111 -5.78 6.10 10.55
N THR A 112 -7.04 5.72 10.48
CA THR A 112 -7.82 5.40 11.66
C THR A 112 -8.30 3.96 11.60
N VAL A 113 -8.09 3.23 12.67
CA VAL A 113 -8.59 1.87 12.87
C VAL A 113 -9.69 1.89 13.90
N ILE A 114 -10.77 1.19 13.63
CA ILE A 114 -11.83 0.90 14.59
C ILE A 114 -11.87 -0.61 14.81
N GLN A 115 -11.57 -1.05 16.04
CA GLN A 115 -11.67 -2.45 16.42
C GLN A 115 -12.98 -2.72 17.17
N PHE A 116 -13.72 -3.72 16.66
CA PHE A 116 -14.94 -4.22 17.25
C PHE A 116 -14.57 -5.46 18.07
N TYR A 117 -14.76 -5.38 19.37
CA TYR A 117 -14.34 -6.44 20.30
C TYR A 117 -15.12 -7.74 20.09
N LYS A 118 -14.49 -8.67 19.41
CA LYS A 118 -14.75 -10.12 19.42
C LYS A 118 -13.47 -10.82 18.99
N ALA A 119 -12.97 -11.71 19.81
CA ALA A 119 -11.80 -12.51 19.47
C ALA A 119 -12.19 -13.60 18.45
N HIS A 120 -11.53 -13.61 17.32
CA HIS A 120 -11.63 -14.66 16.30
C HIS A 120 -10.23 -15.07 15.88
N GLU A 121 -10.05 -16.35 15.55
CA GLU A 121 -8.79 -16.88 15.02
C GLU A 121 -8.47 -16.24 13.64
N THR A 122 -9.52 -15.91 12.88
CA THR A 122 -9.46 -15.14 11.64
C THR A 122 -10.23 -13.83 11.82
N ALA A 123 -9.59 -12.69 11.56
CA ALA A 123 -10.20 -11.38 11.74
C ALA A 123 -11.04 -10.95 10.54
N ASN A 124 -12.25 -10.44 10.76
CA ASN A 124 -13.01 -9.78 9.73
C ASN A 124 -12.43 -8.36 9.50
N VAL A 125 -12.05 -8.04 8.28
CA VAL A 125 -11.36 -6.78 7.96
C VAL A 125 -12.05 -6.05 6.83
N LYS A 126 -12.28 -4.76 7.03
CA LYS A 126 -12.72 -3.82 5.99
C LYS A 126 -11.71 -2.70 5.83
N PHE A 127 -11.21 -2.54 4.62
CA PHE A 127 -10.51 -1.30 4.23
C PHE A 127 -11.51 -0.31 3.63
N HIS A 128 -11.42 0.92 4.06
CA HIS A 128 -12.21 2.04 3.54
C HIS A 128 -11.30 3.23 3.23
N ASN A 129 -11.21 3.60 1.97
CA ASN A 129 -10.43 4.74 1.55
C ASN A 129 -11.19 6.03 1.87
N ILE A 130 -10.56 6.93 2.62
CA ILE A 130 -11.14 8.22 2.98
C ILE A 130 -11.23 9.09 1.71
N GLY A 131 -12.40 9.64 1.48
CA GLY A 131 -12.68 10.64 0.46
C GLY A 131 -13.37 11.86 1.08
N SER A 132 -13.95 12.72 0.26
CA SER A 132 -14.79 13.80 0.79
C SER A 132 -16.12 13.23 1.30
N ASP A 133 -16.66 13.84 2.35
CA ASP A 133 -17.96 13.49 2.91
C ASP A 133 -19.07 13.58 1.86
N ILE A 134 -19.05 14.64 1.05
CA ILE A 134 -20.00 14.82 -0.06
C ILE A 134 -19.88 13.68 -1.07
N GLY A 135 -18.64 13.30 -1.46
CA GLY A 135 -18.41 12.20 -2.39
C GLY A 135 -18.89 10.86 -1.83
N LEU A 136 -18.80 10.64 -0.53
CA LEU A 136 -19.33 9.43 0.10
C LEU A 136 -20.87 9.43 0.10
N VAL A 137 -21.49 10.54 0.47
CA VAL A 137 -22.96 10.66 0.56
C VAL A 137 -23.64 10.57 -0.80
N LEU A 138 -22.98 11.06 -1.87
CA LEU A 138 -23.51 11.01 -3.23
C LEU A 138 -23.23 9.67 -3.95
N ASP A 139 -22.44 8.78 -3.37
CA ASP A 139 -22.15 7.44 -3.89
C ASP A 139 -22.87 6.39 -3.05
N ASP A 140 -24.11 6.09 -3.41
CA ASP A 140 -24.96 5.13 -2.68
C ASP A 140 -24.26 3.78 -2.48
N LYS A 141 -23.49 3.30 -3.47
CA LYS A 141 -22.79 2.03 -3.38
C LYS A 141 -21.70 2.07 -2.30
N ARG A 142 -20.89 3.12 -2.27
CA ARG A 142 -19.85 3.29 -1.24
C ARG A 142 -20.44 3.54 0.14
N PHE A 143 -21.47 4.36 0.22
CA PHE A 143 -22.16 4.67 1.47
C PHE A 143 -22.78 3.40 2.09
N ASN A 144 -23.55 2.64 1.30
CA ASN A 144 -24.16 1.39 1.75
C ASN A 144 -23.09 0.35 2.13
N ALA A 145 -22.05 0.19 1.33
CA ALA A 145 -20.95 -0.72 1.64
C ALA A 145 -20.26 -0.41 2.97
N LEU A 146 -20.07 0.88 3.29
CA LEU A 146 -19.51 1.27 4.58
C LEU A 146 -20.49 0.96 5.73
N ASN A 147 -21.75 1.34 5.60
CA ASN A 147 -22.77 1.11 6.63
C ASN A 147 -22.96 -0.40 6.90
N ASN A 148 -23.13 -1.20 5.84
CA ASN A 148 -23.31 -2.63 5.94
C ASN A 148 -22.06 -3.32 6.52
N SER A 149 -20.85 -2.82 6.20
CA SER A 149 -19.62 -3.30 6.84
C SER A 149 -19.60 -3.00 8.34
N ILE A 150 -20.04 -1.81 8.77
CA ILE A 150 -20.13 -1.46 10.19
C ILE A 150 -21.13 -2.39 10.90
N ASP A 151 -22.29 -2.62 10.32
CA ASP A 151 -23.33 -3.49 10.90
C ASP A 151 -22.86 -4.96 10.95
N TYR A 152 -22.15 -5.41 9.93
CA TYR A 152 -21.52 -6.74 9.93
C TYR A 152 -20.47 -6.87 11.05
N LEU A 153 -19.55 -5.90 11.16
CA LEU A 153 -18.49 -5.91 12.16
C LEU A 153 -19.03 -5.75 13.59
N LYS A 154 -20.11 -4.98 13.77
CA LYS A 154 -20.84 -4.86 15.04
C LYS A 154 -21.32 -6.24 15.51
N THR A 155 -21.85 -7.04 14.60
CA THR A 155 -22.42 -8.36 14.91
C THR A 155 -21.34 -9.44 15.06
N ASN A 156 -20.36 -9.43 14.16
CA ASN A 156 -19.40 -10.51 14.02
C ASN A 156 -18.01 -10.18 14.59
N GLY A 157 -17.76 -8.93 15.01
CA GLY A 157 -16.42 -8.47 15.41
C GLY A 157 -15.51 -8.26 14.21
N GLY A 158 -14.35 -7.68 14.46
CA GLY A 158 -13.34 -7.43 13.44
C GLY A 158 -12.81 -5.99 13.44
N THR A 159 -12.24 -5.58 12.32
CA THR A 159 -11.48 -4.34 12.20
C THR A 159 -11.90 -3.56 10.96
N LEU A 160 -12.25 -2.29 11.13
CA LEU A 160 -12.49 -1.33 10.05
C LEU A 160 -11.30 -0.37 9.99
N ILE A 161 -10.64 -0.30 8.84
CA ILE A 161 -9.46 0.52 8.63
C ILE A 161 -9.80 1.63 7.64
N PHE A 162 -9.74 2.87 8.09
CA PHE A 162 -9.85 4.06 7.27
C PHE A 162 -8.47 4.47 6.79
N LEU A 163 -8.23 4.40 5.49
CA LEU A 163 -6.98 4.80 4.87
C LEU A 163 -7.13 6.19 4.24
N ASP A 164 -6.30 7.15 4.68
CA ASP A 164 -6.17 8.44 4.00
C ASP A 164 -5.31 8.25 2.75
N THR A 165 -5.98 8.07 1.63
CA THR A 165 -5.35 7.86 0.34
C THR A 165 -5.67 9.07 -0.53
N LYS A 166 -4.69 9.92 -0.76
CA LYS A 166 -4.85 10.96 -1.79
C LYS A 166 -4.94 10.23 -3.13
N VAL A 167 -6.12 10.26 -3.75
CA VAL A 167 -6.40 9.63 -5.04
C VAL A 167 -5.45 10.18 -6.10
N ILE A 168 -4.33 9.49 -6.30
CA ILE A 168 -3.51 9.63 -7.48
C ILE A 168 -3.72 8.34 -8.27
N SER A 169 -4.36 8.47 -9.43
CA SER A 169 -4.63 7.38 -10.36
C SER A 169 -3.40 6.48 -10.54
N HIS A 170 -3.56 5.17 -10.43
CA HIS A 170 -2.61 4.05 -10.62
C HIS A 170 -1.86 3.49 -9.41
N GLU A 171 -2.24 3.76 -8.17
CA GLU A 171 -1.45 3.32 -7.00
C GLU A 171 -2.17 2.40 -6.00
N GLN A 172 -3.18 1.64 -6.41
CA GLN A 172 -3.91 0.73 -5.51
C GLN A 172 -2.99 -0.26 -4.75
N ALA A 173 -1.92 -0.74 -5.37
CA ALA A 173 -1.00 -1.69 -4.74
C ALA A 173 -0.24 -1.09 -3.53
N LYS A 174 0.06 0.21 -3.55
CA LYS A 174 0.80 0.88 -2.45
C LYS A 174 -0.07 1.15 -1.22
N GLU A 175 -1.37 1.36 -1.43
CA GLU A 175 -2.33 1.60 -0.36
C GLU A 175 -2.53 0.35 0.49
N PHE A 176 -2.49 -0.84 -0.13
CA PHE A 176 -2.54 -2.11 0.59
C PHE A 176 -1.32 -2.34 1.48
N GLY A 177 -0.15 -1.80 1.11
CA GLY A 177 1.06 -1.91 1.92
C GLY A 177 0.93 -1.28 3.30
N VAL A 178 0.39 -0.05 3.38
CA VAL A 178 0.12 0.62 4.66
C VAL A 178 -0.94 -0.13 5.47
N GLY A 179 -2.03 -0.54 4.81
CA GLY A 179 -3.08 -1.34 5.44
C GLY A 179 -2.57 -2.68 5.97
N ALA A 180 -1.71 -3.35 5.21
CA ALA A 180 -1.08 -4.60 5.61
C ALA A 180 -0.16 -4.43 6.83
N GLN A 181 0.64 -3.35 6.86
CA GLN A 181 1.49 -3.05 8.02
C GLN A 181 0.66 -2.71 9.28
N ILE A 182 -0.47 -2.03 9.11
CA ILE A 182 -1.41 -1.80 10.23
C ILE A 182 -1.93 -3.13 10.77
N LEU A 183 -2.38 -4.06 9.91
CA LEU A 183 -2.83 -5.37 10.35
C LEU A 183 -1.73 -6.18 11.05
N LYS A 184 -0.50 -6.12 10.52
CA LYS A 184 0.67 -6.75 11.14
C LYS A 184 0.97 -6.17 12.53
N ASP A 185 0.90 -4.84 12.69
CA ASP A 185 1.07 -4.15 14.00
C ASP A 185 -0.03 -4.51 15.00
N LEU A 186 -1.24 -4.83 14.52
CA LEU A 186 -2.35 -5.35 15.31
C LEU A 186 -2.24 -6.86 15.61
N GLY A 187 -1.21 -7.55 15.11
CA GLY A 187 -1.03 -9.00 15.27
C GLY A 187 -1.98 -9.86 14.42
N ILE A 188 -2.66 -9.26 13.45
CA ILE A 188 -3.61 -9.95 12.57
C ILE A 188 -2.86 -10.55 11.38
N ARG A 189 -3.04 -11.85 11.13
CA ARG A 189 -2.43 -12.56 9.99
C ARG A 189 -3.48 -13.15 9.04
N ASN A 190 -4.47 -13.83 9.58
CA ASN A 190 -5.54 -14.44 8.80
C ASN A 190 -6.75 -13.51 8.76
N ILE A 191 -7.25 -13.20 7.57
CA ILE A 191 -8.35 -12.25 7.42
C ILE A 191 -9.49 -12.80 6.55
N ASN A 192 -10.72 -12.50 6.96
CA ASN A 192 -11.88 -12.49 6.09
C ASN A 192 -12.06 -11.06 5.59
N LEU A 193 -11.87 -10.85 4.30
CA LEU A 193 -11.88 -9.52 3.71
C LEU A 193 -13.28 -9.11 3.26
N LEU A 194 -13.85 -8.08 3.88
CA LEU A 194 -15.12 -7.47 3.50
C LEU A 194 -14.91 -6.58 2.26
N THR A 195 -15.49 -6.96 1.13
CA THR A 195 -15.30 -6.30 -0.17
C THR A 195 -16.62 -6.08 -0.90
N THR A 196 -16.67 -5.10 -1.78
CA THR A 196 -17.81 -4.87 -2.70
C THR A 196 -17.65 -5.63 -4.03
N ASN A 197 -16.49 -6.26 -4.25
CA ASN A 197 -16.23 -7.06 -5.45
C ASN A 197 -15.25 -8.20 -5.09
N LYS A 198 -15.74 -9.44 -5.18
CA LYS A 198 -14.94 -10.65 -4.90
C LYS A 198 -13.86 -10.92 -5.94
N ASP A 199 -14.03 -10.41 -7.15
CA ASP A 199 -13.09 -10.64 -8.25
C ASP A 199 -11.84 -9.75 -8.16
N THR A 200 -11.85 -8.74 -7.28
CA THR A 200 -10.68 -7.90 -7.08
C THR A 200 -9.54 -8.72 -6.49
N GLU A 201 -8.45 -8.86 -7.22
CA GLU A 201 -7.22 -9.44 -6.70
C GLU A 201 -6.50 -8.40 -5.83
N PHE A 202 -6.26 -8.77 -4.59
CA PHE A 202 -5.47 -7.98 -3.64
C PHE A 202 -4.00 -8.41 -3.74
N VAL A 203 -3.39 -8.09 -4.87
CA VAL A 203 -1.98 -8.38 -5.13
C VAL A 203 -1.12 -7.66 -4.08
N GLY A 204 -0.28 -8.40 -3.38
CA GLY A 204 0.68 -7.84 -2.42
C GLY A 204 0.39 -8.14 -0.95
N LEU A 205 -0.83 -8.52 -0.53
CA LEU A 205 -1.09 -8.85 0.89
C LEU A 205 -0.28 -10.07 1.35
N ALA A 206 -0.10 -11.07 0.51
CA ALA A 206 0.71 -12.25 0.80
C ALA A 206 2.19 -11.90 1.07
N GLY A 207 2.75 -10.91 0.35
CA GLY A 207 4.11 -10.39 0.57
C GLY A 207 4.34 -9.81 1.97
N PHE A 208 3.25 -9.44 2.67
CA PHE A 208 3.28 -8.96 4.05
C PHE A 208 3.02 -10.06 5.09
N GLY A 209 2.86 -11.32 4.66
CA GLY A 209 2.51 -12.43 5.55
C GLY A 209 1.06 -12.37 6.04
N LEU A 210 0.17 -11.85 5.21
CA LEU A 210 -1.27 -11.82 5.45
C LEU A 210 -1.95 -12.82 4.50
N ASP A 211 -2.77 -13.69 5.07
CA ASP A 211 -3.55 -14.68 4.35
C ASP A 211 -5.02 -14.27 4.29
N VAL A 212 -5.54 -14.06 3.08
CA VAL A 212 -6.96 -13.83 2.85
C VAL A 212 -7.65 -15.20 2.79
N VAL A 213 -8.29 -15.59 3.90
CA VAL A 213 -8.98 -16.87 4.04
C VAL A 213 -10.30 -16.86 3.26
N GLU A 214 -11.05 -15.77 3.36
CA GLU A 214 -12.34 -15.61 2.70
C GLU A 214 -12.55 -14.15 2.23
N LYS A 215 -13.28 -13.99 1.12
CA LYS A 215 -13.79 -12.69 0.67
C LYS A 215 -15.29 -12.65 0.92
N ILE A 216 -15.72 -11.79 1.84
CA ILE A 216 -17.13 -11.58 2.20
C ILE A 216 -17.67 -10.40 1.42
N GLU A 217 -18.66 -10.65 0.57
CA GLU A 217 -19.28 -9.59 -0.22
C GLU A 217 -20.22 -8.77 0.65
N ILE A 218 -20.02 -7.46 0.62
CA ILE A 218 -20.86 -6.47 1.29
C ILE A 218 -21.45 -5.54 0.22
N VAL A 219 -22.75 -5.64 0.06
CA VAL A 219 -23.52 -4.86 -0.94
C VAL A 219 -24.23 -3.70 -0.30
#